data_7cdcbe7a4ad9db3dc9b39477e6d4a1df
#
_entry.id   7cdcbe7a4ad9db3dc9b39477e6d4a1df
#
_cell.length_a   1.000
_cell.length_b   1.000
_cell.length_c   1.000
_cell.angle_alpha   90.00
_cell.angle_beta   90.00
_cell.angle_gamma   90.00
#
_symmetry.space_group_name_H-M   'P 1'
#
loop_
_entity.id
_entity.type
_entity.pdbx_description
1 polymer ?
#
loop_
_entity_poly.entity_id
_entity_poly.type
_entity_poly.pdbx_seq_one_letter_code
_entity_poly.pdbx_strand_id
1 'polypeptide(L)' 'MRTAYHEQLSELTELLGEMCGLSGQAMEHATQALLQADLVLAEQVITDHDQITAMSHRAEESAFVLLALQAPVAGDLRSI' A
#
# COMPACT_ATOMS: atom_id res chain seq x y z
N MET A 1 -7.18 22.68 7.23
CA MET A 1 -7.78 21.67 6.34
C MET A 1 -6.88 21.21 5.22
N ARG A 2 -6.34 22.12 4.42
CA ARG A 2 -5.38 21.79 3.37
C ARG A 2 -4.12 21.10 3.90
N THR A 3 -3.59 21.57 5.02
CA THR A 3 -2.39 20.99 5.62
C THR A 3 -2.62 19.54 6.04
N ALA A 4 -3.75 19.26 6.70
CA ALA A 4 -4.09 17.91 7.12
C ALA A 4 -4.29 16.97 5.92
N TYR A 5 -4.93 17.45 4.87
CA TYR A 5 -5.11 16.68 3.63
C TYR A 5 -3.77 16.33 2.99
N HIS A 6 -2.87 17.32 2.88
CA HIS A 6 -1.55 17.11 2.30
C HIS A 6 -0.69 16.18 3.13
N GLU A 7 -0.78 16.27 4.46
CA GLU A 7 -0.08 15.35 5.35
C GLU A 7 -0.56 13.92 5.18
N GLN A 8 -1.87 13.72 5.14
CA GLN A 8 -2.47 12.40 4.93
C GLN A 8 -2.11 11.84 3.56
N LEU A 9 -2.10 12.68 2.54
CA LEU A 9 -1.71 12.25 1.20
C LEU A 9 -0.24 11.86 1.15
N SER A 10 0.63 12.60 1.83
CA SER A 10 2.06 12.26 1.94
C SER A 10 2.26 10.94 2.66
N GLU A 11 1.54 10.71 3.76
CA GLU A 11 1.61 9.46 4.51
C GLU A 11 1.16 8.28 3.64
N LEU A 12 0.08 8.45 2.88
CA LEU A 12 -0.39 7.41 1.97
C LEU A 12 0.66 7.13 0.89
N THR A 13 1.25 8.16 0.32
CA THR A 13 2.30 8.03 -0.70
C THR A 13 3.51 7.26 -0.16
N GLU A 14 3.94 7.57 1.07
CA GLU A 14 5.02 6.85 1.72
C GLU A 14 4.67 5.37 1.95
N LEU A 15 3.46 5.10 2.41
CA LEU A 15 2.98 3.74 2.62
C LEU A 15 2.98 2.94 1.32
N LEU A 16 2.51 3.53 0.23
CA LEU A 16 2.52 2.90 -1.09
C LEU A 16 3.94 2.63 -1.58
N GLY A 17 4.87 3.56 -1.32
CA GLY A 17 6.29 3.37 -1.64
C GLY A 17 6.89 2.19 -0.89
N GLU A 18 6.61 2.07 0.42
CA GLU A 18 7.07 0.94 1.22
C GLU A 18 6.50 -0.38 0.70
N MET A 19 5.21 -0.40 0.36
CA MET A 19 4.56 -1.59 -0.21
C MET A 19 5.23 -2.03 -1.50
N CYS A 20 5.55 -1.08 -2.38
CA CYS A 20 6.24 -1.39 -3.64
C CYS A 20 7.62 -1.99 -3.37
N GLY A 21 8.38 -1.43 -2.43
CA GLY A 21 9.69 -1.96 -2.04
C GLY A 21 9.60 -3.38 -1.49
N LEU A 22 8.67 -3.62 -0.57
CA LEU A 22 8.46 -4.93 0.02
C LEU A 22 7.97 -5.96 -1.00
N SER A 23 7.08 -5.54 -1.91
CA SER A 23 6.59 -6.41 -2.97
C SER A 23 7.71 -6.84 -3.91
N GLY A 24 8.62 -5.91 -4.27
CA GLY A 24 9.80 -6.22 -5.07
C GLY A 24 10.70 -7.23 -4.38
N GLN A 25 10.98 -7.04 -3.09
CA GLN A 25 11.79 -7.98 -2.31
C GLN A 25 11.11 -9.35 -2.21
N ALA A 26 9.79 -9.37 -1.99
CA ALA A 26 9.03 -10.62 -1.92
C ALA A 26 9.11 -11.40 -3.23
N MET A 27 9.04 -10.72 -4.36
CA MET A 27 9.19 -11.35 -5.68
C MET A 27 10.57 -11.94 -5.88
N GLU A 28 11.62 -11.23 -5.48
CA GLU A 28 13.00 -11.73 -5.54
C GLU A 28 13.17 -12.98 -4.68
N HIS A 29 12.70 -12.91 -3.44
CA HIS A 29 12.78 -14.04 -2.50
C HIS A 29 11.96 -15.23 -2.97
N ALA A 30 10.76 -14.99 -3.51
CA ALA A 30 9.92 -16.06 -4.04
C ALA A 30 10.60 -16.79 -5.20
N THR A 31 11.19 -16.02 -6.12
CA THR A 31 11.94 -16.58 -7.25
C THR A 31 13.13 -17.41 -6.76
N GLN A 32 13.90 -16.89 -5.82
CA GLN A 32 15.04 -17.59 -5.24
C GLN A 32 14.59 -18.87 -4.52
N ALA A 33 13.51 -18.79 -3.73
CA ALA A 33 12.98 -19.95 -3.02
C ALA A 33 12.57 -21.07 -3.98
N LEU A 34 11.95 -20.72 -5.10
CA LEU A 34 11.55 -21.68 -6.11
C LEU A 34 12.75 -22.30 -6.83
N LEU A 35 13.72 -21.46 -7.23
CA LEU A 35 14.91 -21.93 -7.94
C LEU A 35 15.78 -22.83 -7.09
N GLN A 36 15.87 -22.57 -5.79
CA GLN A 36 16.74 -23.29 -4.86
C GLN A 36 16.01 -24.32 -4.00
N ALA A 37 14.69 -24.43 -4.17
CA ALA A 37 13.83 -25.27 -3.33
C ALA A 37 14.07 -25.01 -1.83
N ASP A 38 14.20 -23.72 -1.46
CA ASP A 38 14.49 -23.28 -0.10
C ASP A 38 13.20 -23.07 0.68
N LEU A 39 12.87 -24.04 1.56
CA LEU A 39 11.64 -24.01 2.35
C LEU A 39 11.64 -22.88 3.39
N VAL A 40 12.80 -22.57 3.99
CA VAL A 40 12.90 -21.49 4.97
C VAL A 40 12.60 -20.15 4.32
N LEU A 41 13.19 -19.91 3.15
CA LEU A 41 12.96 -18.70 2.39
C LEU A 41 11.51 -18.62 1.91
N ALA A 42 10.92 -19.74 1.51
CA ALA A 42 9.51 -19.80 1.13
C ALA A 42 8.58 -19.39 2.27
N GLU A 43 8.86 -19.86 3.49
CA GLU A 43 8.10 -19.47 4.68
C GLU A 43 8.23 -17.97 4.96
N GLN A 44 9.42 -17.41 4.77
CA GLN A 44 9.66 -15.98 4.93
C GLN A 44 8.83 -15.16 3.92
N VAL A 45 8.76 -15.62 2.67
CA VAL A 45 7.95 -14.98 1.64
C VAL A 45 6.47 -14.96 2.03
N ILE A 46 5.95 -16.06 2.58
CA ILE A 46 4.57 -16.13 3.03
C ILE A 46 4.32 -15.12 4.15
N THR A 47 5.24 -15.02 5.12
CA THR A 47 5.16 -14.04 6.21
C THR A 47 5.17 -12.61 5.68
N ASP A 48 6.06 -12.33 4.74
CA ASP A 48 6.17 -11.00 4.10
C ASP A 48 4.89 -10.64 3.34
N HIS A 49 4.27 -11.62 2.69
CA HIS A 49 3.01 -11.42 1.99
C HIS A 49 1.89 -10.98 2.95
N ASP A 50 1.80 -11.58 4.12
CA ASP A 50 0.82 -11.20 5.13
C ASP A 50 1.02 -9.75 5.58
N GLN A 51 2.26 -9.33 5.74
CA GLN A 51 2.60 -7.95 6.09
C GLN A 51 2.17 -6.99 4.98
N ILE A 52 2.45 -7.31 3.73
CA ILE A 52 2.06 -6.49 2.57
C ILE A 52 0.55 -6.40 2.48
N THR A 53 -0.17 -7.49 2.73
CA THR A 53 -1.63 -7.51 2.74
C THR A 53 -2.18 -6.57 3.80
N ALA A 54 -1.62 -6.59 5.01
CA ALA A 54 -2.03 -5.67 6.08
C ALA A 54 -1.79 -4.21 5.70
N MET A 55 -0.66 -3.92 5.07
CA MET A 55 -0.34 -2.58 4.58
C MET A 55 -1.32 -2.14 3.48
N SER A 56 -1.68 -3.06 2.59
CA SER A 56 -2.65 -2.80 1.52
C SER A 56 -4.00 -2.38 2.09
N HIS A 57 -4.48 -3.07 3.13
CA HIS A 57 -5.72 -2.70 3.80
C HIS A 57 -5.66 -1.30 4.42
N ARG A 58 -4.54 -0.95 5.06
CA ARG A 58 -4.34 0.39 5.61
C ARG A 58 -4.33 1.46 4.51
N ALA A 59 -3.69 1.16 3.39
CA ALA A 59 -3.63 2.07 2.26
C ALA A 59 -5.02 2.29 1.66
N GLU A 60 -5.80 1.22 1.49
CA GLU A 60 -7.17 1.30 0.99
C GLU A 60 -8.05 2.15 1.90
N GLU A 61 -7.98 1.92 3.20
CA GLU A 61 -8.74 2.68 4.19
C GLU A 61 -8.36 4.16 4.15
N SER A 62 -7.07 4.45 4.11
CA SER A 62 -6.56 5.83 4.04
C SER A 62 -7.03 6.52 2.75
N ALA A 63 -6.94 5.83 1.62
CA ALA A 63 -7.38 6.36 0.34
C ALA A 63 -8.89 6.64 0.35
N PHE A 64 -9.66 5.74 0.94
CA PHE A 64 -11.11 5.92 1.05
C PHE A 64 -11.46 7.16 1.88
N VAL A 65 -10.78 7.37 3.02
CA VAL A 65 -10.98 8.55 3.85
C VAL A 65 -10.66 9.83 3.07
N LEU A 66 -9.54 9.84 2.34
CA LEU A 66 -9.15 11.00 1.54
C LEU A 66 -10.17 11.31 0.45
N LEU A 67 -10.67 10.28 -0.23
CA LEU A 67 -11.71 10.43 -1.24
C LEU A 67 -13.01 10.98 -0.64
N ALA A 68 -13.39 10.48 0.53
CA ALA A 68 -14.59 10.95 1.22
C ALA A 68 -14.47 12.44 1.60
N LEU A 69 -13.27 12.87 2.01
CA LEU A 69 -13.02 14.29 2.33
C LEU A 69 -13.10 15.19 1.09
N GLN A 70 -12.81 14.65 -0.09
CA GLN A 70 -12.84 15.39 -1.35
C GLN A 70 -14.20 15.32 -2.08
N ALA A 71 -15.10 14.46 -1.63
CA ALA A 71 -16.40 14.27 -2.28
C ALA A 71 -17.20 15.57 -2.43
N PRO A 72 -17.28 16.46 -1.42
CA PRO A 72 -17.99 17.73 -1.58
C PRO A 72 -17.42 18.63 -2.67
N VAL A 73 -16.09 18.68 -2.76
CA VAL A 73 -15.39 19.46 -3.79
C VAL A 73 -15.67 18.92 -5.18
N ALA A 74 -15.61 17.59 -5.33
CA ALA A 74 -15.91 16.93 -6.60
C ALA A 74 -17.39 17.16 -7.01
N GLY A 75 -18.30 17.12 -6.04
CA GLY A 75 -19.70 17.42 -6.28
C GLY A 75 -19.93 18.84 -6.78
N ASP A 76 -19.27 19.82 -6.17
CA ASP A 76 -19.33 21.22 -6.57
C ASP A 76 -18.80 21.42 -7.99
N LEU A 77 -17.72 20.76 -8.33
CA LEU A 77 -17.15 20.84 -9.68
C LEU A 77 -18.10 20.28 -10.74
N ARG A 78 -18.80 19.22 -10.42
CA ARG A 78 -19.80 18.63 -11.34
C ARG A 78 -21.01 19.52 -11.54
N SER A 79 -21.36 20.32 -10.54
CA SER A 79 -22.52 21.20 -10.59
C SER A 79 -22.32 22.39 -11.51
N ILE A 80 -21.11 22.73 -11.82
CA ILE A 80 -20.74 23.80 -12.70
C ILE A 80 -20.81 23.35 -14.17
#